data_0a45444110794a3633cd1afc063dd3e0
#
_entry.id   0a45444110794a3633cd1afc063dd3e0
#
_cell.length_a   1.000
_cell.length_b   1.000
_cell.length_c   1.000
_cell.angle_alpha   90.00
_cell.angle_beta   90.00
_cell.angle_gamma   90.00
#
_symmetry.space_group_name_H-M   'P 1'
#
loop_
_entity.id
_entity.type
_entity.pdbx_description
1 polymer ?
#
loop_
_entity_poly.entity_id
_entity_poly.type
_entity_poly.pdbx_seq_one_letter_code
_entity_poly.pdbx_strand_id
1 'polypeptide(L)'
;RAMFSLASFLNLDKNTQIKLELPSRPEMVDIPVDEALRWGRNNNPQLLELKQNVLEAERNVDKTKKESRFNASVNASIGFNQVADNFGDVYHKPMQQDLVAVSVSIPLLDWGVRKGKYNMARNNLNVVKISARQDEISIEEEVIMTVSDFNIQQQLIASAEEALDLSILAYNETKQRFIIGKADINSLTLSLNRQQQAQRNFISALQNYWLNYYKI
;
A
#
# COMPACT_ATOMS: atom_id res chain seq x y z
N ARG A 1 27.88 3.36 -4.99
CA ARG A 1 26.84 3.19 -3.94
C ARG A 1 25.58 2.54 -4.49
N ALA A 2 24.92 3.07 -5.53
CA ALA A 2 23.69 2.52 -6.09
C ALA A 2 23.80 1.04 -6.54
N MET A 3 24.90 0.67 -7.22
CA MET A 3 25.14 -0.72 -7.62
C MET A 3 25.33 -1.68 -6.43
N PHE A 4 25.97 -1.19 -5.36
CA PHE A 4 26.11 -1.99 -4.12
C PHE A 4 24.76 -2.18 -3.43
N SER A 5 23.93 -1.15 -3.37
CA SER A 5 22.57 -1.25 -2.82
C SER A 5 21.71 -2.22 -3.65
N LEU A 6 21.83 -2.20 -4.97
CA LEU A 6 21.13 -3.13 -5.86
C LEU A 6 21.62 -4.57 -5.67
N ALA A 7 22.93 -4.80 -5.60
CA ALA A 7 23.49 -6.13 -5.33
C ALA A 7 23.02 -6.67 -3.96
N SER A 8 23.01 -5.83 -2.95
CA SER A 8 22.52 -6.19 -1.60
C SER A 8 21.02 -6.49 -1.61
N PHE A 9 20.21 -5.72 -2.32
CA PHE A 9 18.76 -5.95 -2.45
C PHE A 9 18.45 -7.27 -3.18
N LEU A 10 19.23 -7.59 -4.23
CA LEU A 10 19.11 -8.83 -4.99
C LEU A 10 19.81 -10.02 -4.34
N ASN A 11 20.40 -9.84 -3.15
CA ASN A 11 21.17 -10.85 -2.41
C ASN A 11 22.30 -11.46 -3.27
N LEU A 12 22.96 -10.65 -4.10
CA LEU A 12 24.09 -11.03 -4.93
C LEU A 12 25.41 -10.84 -4.16
N ASP A 13 26.44 -11.57 -4.57
CA ASP A 13 27.78 -11.39 -4.01
C ASP A 13 28.29 -9.96 -4.25
N LYS A 14 28.99 -9.39 -3.25
CA LYS A 14 29.50 -8.02 -3.26
C LYS A 14 30.44 -7.71 -4.44
N ASN A 15 31.06 -8.73 -5.02
CA ASN A 15 31.98 -8.62 -6.15
C ASN A 15 31.28 -8.84 -7.52
N THR A 16 29.98 -9.06 -7.56
CA THR A 16 29.26 -9.28 -8.81
C THR A 16 29.24 -7.99 -9.63
N GLN A 17 29.78 -8.05 -10.84
CA GLN A 17 29.70 -6.95 -11.81
C GLN A 17 28.28 -6.94 -12.41
N ILE A 18 27.52 -5.92 -12.04
CA ILE A 18 26.17 -5.70 -12.59
C ILE A 18 26.28 -4.78 -13.80
N LYS A 19 25.91 -5.27 -14.97
CA LYS A 19 25.76 -4.45 -16.18
C LYS A 19 24.29 -4.04 -16.28
N LEU A 20 24.04 -2.73 -16.24
CA LEU A 20 22.69 -2.19 -16.41
C LEU A 20 22.46 -1.91 -17.89
N GLU A 21 21.36 -2.40 -18.42
CA GLU A 21 20.87 -2.05 -19.75
C GLU A 21 19.63 -1.18 -19.61
N LEU A 22 19.55 -0.13 -20.41
CA LEU A 22 18.35 0.69 -20.44
C LEU A 22 17.20 -0.15 -21.01
N PRO A 23 16.03 -0.16 -20.37
CA PRO A 23 14.89 -0.86 -20.93
C PRO A 23 14.53 -0.24 -22.29
N SER A 24 14.08 -1.08 -23.20
CA SER A 24 13.57 -0.64 -24.51
C SER A 24 12.36 0.28 -24.31
N ARG A 25 12.04 1.05 -25.36
CA ARG A 25 10.80 1.84 -25.40
C ARG A 25 9.62 0.91 -25.12
N PRO A 26 8.78 1.25 -24.12
CA PRO A 26 7.59 0.45 -23.85
C PRO A 26 6.57 0.59 -24.97
N GLU A 27 5.82 -0.47 -25.23
CA GLU A 27 4.62 -0.37 -26.07
C GLU A 27 3.58 0.51 -25.38
N MET A 28 2.86 1.32 -26.16
CA MET A 28 1.78 2.12 -25.61
C MET A 28 0.62 1.21 -25.21
N VAL A 29 0.22 1.30 -23.96
CA VAL A 29 -0.90 0.55 -23.39
C VAL A 29 -1.99 1.56 -23.02
N ASP A 30 -3.13 1.48 -23.67
CA ASP A 30 -4.30 2.28 -23.30
C ASP A 30 -5.05 1.58 -22.16
N ILE A 31 -5.11 2.23 -21.01
CA ILE A 31 -5.83 1.72 -19.84
C ILE A 31 -7.07 2.59 -19.64
N PRO A 32 -8.27 2.06 -19.94
CA PRO A 32 -9.52 2.76 -19.66
C PRO A 32 -9.74 2.92 -18.15
N VAL A 33 -10.01 4.14 -17.70
CA VAL A 33 -10.23 4.44 -16.27
C VAL A 33 -11.36 3.58 -15.68
N ASP A 34 -12.45 3.39 -16.44
CA ASP A 34 -13.60 2.59 -15.98
C ASP A 34 -13.23 1.11 -15.75
N GLU A 35 -12.34 0.58 -16.55
CA GLU A 35 -11.86 -0.79 -16.39
C GLU A 35 -10.95 -0.91 -15.17
N ALA A 36 -10.02 0.03 -14.98
CA ALA A 36 -9.17 0.09 -13.81
C ALA A 36 -9.97 0.24 -12.52
N LEU A 37 -10.99 1.09 -12.49
CA LEU A 37 -11.91 1.22 -11.35
C LEU A 37 -12.65 -0.09 -11.04
N ARG A 38 -13.14 -0.78 -12.07
CA ARG A 38 -13.82 -2.08 -11.89
C ARG A 38 -12.88 -3.12 -11.30
N TRP A 39 -11.64 -3.22 -11.78
CA TRP A 39 -10.63 -4.12 -11.23
C TRP A 39 -10.21 -3.73 -9.82
N GLY A 40 -9.99 -2.45 -9.56
CA GLY A 40 -9.67 -1.92 -8.23
C GLY A 40 -10.76 -2.26 -7.21
N ARG A 41 -12.04 -2.02 -7.52
CA ARG A 41 -13.16 -2.35 -6.63
C ARG A 41 -13.25 -3.82 -6.26
N ASN A 42 -12.87 -4.72 -7.16
CA ASN A 42 -12.98 -6.16 -6.95
C ASN A 42 -11.75 -6.77 -6.26
N ASN A 43 -10.57 -6.20 -6.45
CA ASN A 43 -9.31 -6.83 -6.06
C ASN A 43 -8.50 -6.01 -5.05
N ASN A 44 -8.87 -4.77 -4.74
CA ASN A 44 -8.13 -3.95 -3.79
C ASN A 44 -8.32 -4.49 -2.36
N PRO A 45 -7.23 -4.91 -1.67
CA PRO A 45 -7.32 -5.44 -0.32
C PRO A 45 -7.80 -4.40 0.71
N GLN A 46 -7.52 -3.11 0.50
CA GLN A 46 -7.98 -2.04 1.38
C GLN A 46 -9.52 -1.94 1.38
N LEU A 47 -10.17 -2.10 0.21
CA LEU A 47 -11.63 -2.11 0.13
C LEU A 47 -12.25 -3.31 0.86
N LEU A 48 -11.57 -4.46 0.88
CA LEU A 48 -12.00 -5.62 1.66
C LEU A 48 -11.84 -5.36 3.17
N GLU A 49 -10.77 -4.71 3.58
CA GLU A 49 -10.54 -4.30 4.97
C GLU A 49 -11.61 -3.31 5.45
N LEU A 50 -11.99 -2.31 4.63
CA LEU A 50 -13.08 -1.39 4.96
C LEU A 50 -14.41 -2.13 5.17
N LYS A 51 -14.73 -3.11 4.32
CA LYS A 51 -15.93 -3.95 4.49
C LYS A 51 -15.86 -4.76 5.78
N GLN A 52 -14.69 -5.34 6.10
CA GLN A 52 -14.49 -6.08 7.35
C GLN A 52 -14.73 -5.17 8.56
N ASN A 53 -14.17 -3.96 8.59
CA ASN A 53 -14.32 -3.00 9.68
C ASN A 53 -15.80 -2.62 9.90
N VAL A 54 -16.56 -2.44 8.82
CA VAL A 54 -18.00 -2.19 8.92
C VAL A 54 -18.74 -3.41 9.51
N LEU A 55 -18.43 -4.63 9.05
CA LEU A 55 -19.05 -5.87 9.58
C LEU A 55 -18.71 -6.09 11.06
N GLU A 56 -17.49 -5.76 11.48
CA GLU A 56 -17.10 -5.84 12.89
C GLU A 56 -17.86 -4.84 13.76
N ALA A 57 -18.06 -3.61 13.27
CA ALA A 57 -18.87 -2.62 13.95
C ALA A 57 -20.36 -3.03 14.03
N GLU A 58 -20.92 -3.63 12.98
CA GLU A 58 -22.29 -4.19 12.97
C GLU A 58 -22.41 -5.34 13.97
N ARG A 59 -21.43 -6.25 13.98
CA ARG A 59 -21.37 -7.34 14.97
C ARG A 59 -21.31 -6.80 16.40
N ASN A 60 -20.57 -5.73 16.64
CA ASN A 60 -20.47 -5.12 17.97
C ASN A 60 -21.81 -4.53 18.43
N VAL A 61 -22.59 -3.90 17.52
CA VAL A 61 -23.95 -3.43 17.83
C VAL A 61 -24.86 -4.61 18.21
N ASP A 62 -24.84 -5.70 17.42
CA ASP A 62 -25.65 -6.89 17.69
C ASP A 62 -25.25 -7.58 19.00
N LYS A 63 -23.93 -7.72 19.24
CA LYS A 63 -23.37 -8.22 20.50
C LYS A 63 -23.86 -7.39 21.69
N THR A 64 -23.70 -6.08 21.64
CA THR A 64 -24.11 -5.16 22.72
C THR A 64 -25.62 -5.25 22.98
N LYS A 65 -26.44 -5.38 21.93
CA LYS A 65 -27.88 -5.58 22.03
C LYS A 65 -28.24 -6.91 22.72
N LYS A 66 -27.53 -8.00 22.38
CA LYS A 66 -27.76 -9.34 22.97
C LYS A 66 -27.29 -9.38 24.44
N GLU A 67 -26.09 -8.90 24.72
CA GLU A 67 -25.52 -8.85 26.07
C GLU A 67 -26.31 -7.91 27.01
N SER A 68 -27.08 -6.96 26.46
CA SER A 68 -27.95 -6.12 27.24
C SER A 68 -29.14 -6.86 27.85
N ARG A 69 -29.48 -8.07 27.41
CA ARG A 69 -30.60 -8.85 27.91
C ARG A 69 -30.20 -9.78 29.05
N PHE A 70 -29.21 -10.63 28.83
CA PHE A 70 -28.62 -11.52 29.81
C PHE A 70 -27.19 -11.87 29.40
N ASN A 71 -26.39 -12.27 30.37
CA ASN A 71 -25.05 -12.78 30.12
C ASN A 71 -24.92 -14.15 30.77
N ALA A 72 -24.46 -15.16 30.02
CA ALA A 72 -24.18 -16.48 30.52
C ALA A 72 -22.70 -16.79 30.30
N SER A 73 -22.03 -17.28 31.32
CA SER A 73 -20.63 -17.68 31.22
C SER A 73 -20.41 -19.08 31.76
N VAL A 74 -19.57 -19.85 31.12
CA VAL A 74 -19.09 -21.14 31.56
C VAL A 74 -17.58 -21.03 31.79
N ASN A 75 -17.17 -21.32 33.00
CA ASN A 75 -15.75 -21.33 33.37
C ASN A 75 -15.40 -22.76 33.78
N ALA A 76 -14.35 -23.29 33.15
CA ALA A 76 -13.75 -24.57 33.55
C ALA A 76 -12.29 -24.30 33.95
N SER A 77 -11.90 -24.80 35.07
CA SER A 77 -10.50 -24.72 35.54
C SER A 77 -10.03 -26.06 36.05
N ILE A 78 -8.82 -26.41 35.70
CA ILE A 78 -8.10 -27.57 36.19
C ILE A 78 -6.93 -27.04 37.00
N GLY A 79 -6.85 -27.39 38.23
CA GLY A 79 -5.78 -26.99 39.14
C GLY A 79 -5.16 -28.19 39.83
N PHE A 80 -3.95 -28.02 40.31
CA PHE A 80 -3.30 -28.96 41.21
C PHE A 80 -3.05 -28.25 42.52
N ASN A 81 -3.50 -28.84 43.61
CA ASN A 81 -3.33 -28.29 44.94
C ASN A 81 -2.70 -29.36 45.84
N GLN A 82 -1.76 -28.94 46.68
CA GLN A 82 -1.15 -29.81 47.67
C GLN A 82 -0.80 -29.05 48.92
N VAL A 83 -1.09 -29.66 50.06
CA VAL A 83 -0.66 -29.23 51.36
C VAL A 83 0.23 -30.33 51.93
N ALA A 84 1.44 -29.99 52.36
CA ALA A 84 2.38 -30.93 52.94
C ALA A 84 3.08 -30.27 54.16
N ASP A 85 3.36 -31.05 55.16
CA ASP A 85 4.06 -30.61 56.38
C ASP A 85 5.57 -30.40 56.17
N ASN A 86 6.14 -31.00 55.12
CA ASN A 86 7.56 -30.90 54.77
C ASN A 86 7.73 -30.43 53.30
N PHE A 87 8.75 -29.62 53.05
CA PHE A 87 9.05 -29.04 51.75
C PHE A 87 9.31 -30.08 50.64
N GLY A 88 9.84 -31.26 51.00
CA GLY A 88 10.10 -32.35 50.04
C GLY A 88 8.84 -33.03 49.55
N ASP A 89 7.75 -32.99 50.29
CA ASP A 89 6.49 -33.67 49.98
C ASP A 89 5.52 -32.81 49.15
N VAL A 90 5.82 -31.51 49.00
CA VAL A 90 4.97 -30.57 48.23
C VAL A 90 4.81 -30.98 46.76
N TYR A 91 5.78 -31.72 46.21
CA TYR A 91 5.74 -32.15 44.80
C TYR A 91 5.35 -33.63 44.62
N HIS A 92 5.10 -34.35 45.73
CA HIS A 92 4.72 -35.75 45.71
C HIS A 92 3.19 -35.90 45.79
N LYS A 93 2.53 -36.31 44.69
CA LYS A 93 1.10 -36.60 44.58
C LYS A 93 0.19 -35.37 44.73
N PRO A 94 0.29 -34.37 43.82
CA PRO A 94 -0.64 -33.26 43.82
C PRO A 94 -2.06 -33.74 43.63
N MET A 95 -2.98 -33.20 44.42
CA MET A 95 -4.43 -33.46 44.20
C MET A 95 -4.95 -32.62 43.08
N GLN A 96 -5.55 -33.28 42.10
CA GLN A 96 -6.22 -32.60 41.00
C GLN A 96 -7.56 -32.01 41.49
N GLN A 97 -7.78 -30.75 41.15
CA GLN A 97 -9.01 -30.05 41.46
C GLN A 97 -9.62 -29.56 40.16
N ASP A 98 -10.73 -30.16 39.76
CA ASP A 98 -11.48 -29.77 38.59
C ASP A 98 -12.71 -28.96 39.06
N LEU A 99 -12.84 -27.74 38.48
CA LEU A 99 -13.98 -26.87 38.76
C LEU A 99 -14.67 -26.48 37.45
N VAL A 100 -15.96 -26.71 37.37
CA VAL A 100 -16.83 -26.22 36.32
C VAL A 100 -17.90 -25.34 36.95
N ALA A 101 -17.95 -24.08 36.55
CA ALA A 101 -18.91 -23.11 37.04
C ALA A 101 -19.73 -22.53 35.86
N VAL A 102 -21.03 -22.59 35.96
CA VAL A 102 -21.97 -21.96 35.04
C VAL A 102 -22.63 -20.79 35.77
N SER A 103 -22.52 -19.59 35.22
CA SER A 103 -23.17 -18.40 35.78
C SER A 103 -24.06 -17.72 34.75
N VAL A 104 -25.22 -17.31 35.18
CA VAL A 104 -26.18 -16.51 34.39
C VAL A 104 -26.45 -15.22 35.15
N SER A 105 -26.24 -14.08 34.48
CA SER A 105 -26.46 -12.75 35.05
C SER A 105 -27.56 -12.04 34.24
N ILE A 106 -28.61 -11.63 34.92
CA ILE A 106 -29.74 -10.89 34.35
C ILE A 106 -29.77 -9.52 35.06
N PRO A 107 -29.40 -8.43 34.39
CA PRO A 107 -29.44 -7.11 34.99
C PRO A 107 -30.89 -6.61 35.07
N LEU A 108 -31.39 -6.42 36.28
CA LEU A 108 -32.77 -5.94 36.54
C LEU A 108 -32.89 -4.41 36.48
N LEU A 109 -31.89 -3.70 37.02
CA LEU A 109 -31.85 -2.24 37.05
C LEU A 109 -30.41 -1.77 36.82
N ASP A 110 -30.17 -0.86 35.86
CA ASP A 110 -28.85 -0.39 35.48
C ASP A 110 -28.75 1.11 35.21
N TRP A 111 -29.75 1.86 35.61
CA TRP A 111 -29.78 3.32 35.48
C TRP A 111 -29.48 3.83 34.04
N GLY A 112 -29.81 3.07 33.03
CA GLY A 112 -29.61 3.42 31.62
C GLY A 112 -28.25 3.10 31.03
N VAL A 113 -27.35 2.45 31.75
CA VAL A 113 -26.00 2.07 31.27
C VAL A 113 -26.06 1.21 30.00
N ARG A 114 -26.96 0.23 29.92
CA ARG A 114 -27.14 -0.63 28.73
C ARG A 114 -27.61 0.16 27.52
N LYS A 115 -28.59 1.06 27.69
CA LYS A 115 -29.08 1.94 26.62
C LYS A 115 -27.94 2.84 26.13
N GLY A 116 -27.13 3.37 27.06
CA GLY A 116 -25.93 4.17 26.73
C GLY A 116 -24.92 3.39 25.92
N LYS A 117 -24.56 2.15 26.33
CA LYS A 117 -23.65 1.27 25.60
C LYS A 117 -24.16 0.94 24.19
N TYR A 118 -25.43 0.61 24.06
CA TYR A 118 -26.05 0.36 22.76
C TYR A 118 -25.99 1.58 21.85
N ASN A 119 -26.33 2.76 22.36
CA ASN A 119 -26.26 4.01 21.58
C ASN A 119 -24.82 4.31 21.16
N MET A 120 -23.84 4.10 22.05
CA MET A 120 -22.41 4.24 21.71
C MET A 120 -22.01 3.30 20.58
N ALA A 121 -22.35 2.00 20.67
CA ALA A 121 -22.06 1.03 19.63
C ALA A 121 -22.69 1.43 18.28
N ARG A 122 -23.95 1.88 18.30
CA ARG A 122 -24.67 2.37 17.11
C ARG A 122 -24.02 3.62 16.51
N ASN A 123 -23.64 4.58 17.35
CA ASN A 123 -22.95 5.78 16.88
C ASN A 123 -21.58 5.43 16.29
N ASN A 124 -20.83 4.53 16.94
CA ASN A 124 -19.56 4.05 16.40
C ASN A 124 -19.74 3.37 15.03
N LEU A 125 -20.76 2.54 14.85
CA LEU A 125 -21.09 1.97 13.54
C LEU A 125 -21.34 3.05 12.49
N ASN A 126 -22.06 4.11 12.83
CA ASN A 126 -22.30 5.20 11.89
C ASN A 126 -20.98 5.91 11.51
N VAL A 127 -20.10 6.16 12.48
CA VAL A 127 -18.78 6.75 12.23
C VAL A 127 -17.96 5.85 11.30
N VAL A 128 -17.88 4.53 11.59
CA VAL A 128 -17.15 3.57 10.77
C VAL A 128 -17.70 3.51 9.34
N LYS A 129 -19.04 3.54 9.16
CA LYS A 129 -19.67 3.56 7.83
C LYS A 129 -19.32 4.83 7.04
N ILE A 130 -19.33 5.98 7.71
CA ILE A 130 -18.97 7.25 7.06
C ILE A 130 -17.49 7.26 6.67
N SER A 131 -16.61 6.85 7.59
CA SER A 131 -15.17 6.74 7.31
C SER A 131 -14.89 5.77 6.16
N ALA A 132 -15.46 4.56 6.20
CA ALA A 132 -15.29 3.58 5.13
C ALA A 132 -15.73 4.11 3.77
N ARG A 133 -16.84 4.87 3.71
CA ARG A 133 -17.28 5.51 2.47
C ARG A 133 -16.32 6.59 1.98
N GLN A 134 -15.77 7.38 2.91
CA GLN A 134 -14.78 8.40 2.56
C GLN A 134 -13.49 7.77 2.03
N ASP A 135 -13.03 6.72 2.68
CA ASP A 135 -11.82 5.98 2.27
C ASP A 135 -12.05 5.28 0.92
N GLU A 136 -13.24 4.73 0.66
CA GLU A 136 -13.62 4.16 -0.64
C GLU A 136 -13.51 5.20 -1.77
N ILE A 137 -14.03 6.42 -1.55
CA ILE A 137 -13.92 7.53 -2.51
C ILE A 137 -12.44 7.89 -2.74
N SER A 138 -11.64 7.99 -1.68
CA SER A 138 -10.22 8.33 -1.79
C SER A 138 -9.43 7.27 -2.58
N ILE A 139 -9.75 5.97 -2.41
CA ILE A 139 -9.15 4.89 -3.18
C ILE A 139 -9.56 4.98 -4.67
N GLU A 140 -10.82 5.28 -4.95
CA GLU A 140 -11.27 5.48 -6.34
C GLU A 140 -10.57 6.67 -7.00
N GLU A 141 -10.41 7.78 -6.29
CA GLU A 141 -9.66 8.94 -6.76
C GLU A 141 -8.18 8.58 -7.01
N GLU A 142 -7.56 7.80 -6.14
CA GLU A 142 -6.17 7.35 -6.33
C GLU A 142 -6.01 6.49 -7.59
N VAL A 143 -6.95 5.57 -7.85
CA VAL A 143 -6.96 4.76 -9.08
C VAL A 143 -7.07 5.64 -10.31
N ILE A 144 -8.01 6.60 -10.33
CA ILE A 144 -8.20 7.54 -11.45
C ILE A 144 -6.92 8.34 -11.70
N MET A 145 -6.32 8.91 -10.65
CA MET A 145 -5.09 9.69 -10.77
C MET A 145 -3.93 8.83 -11.26
N THR A 146 -3.77 7.62 -10.72
CA THR A 146 -2.68 6.72 -11.12
C THR A 146 -2.77 6.34 -12.60
N VAL A 147 -3.96 6.02 -13.11
CA VAL A 147 -4.19 5.73 -14.54
C VAL A 147 -3.95 6.97 -15.39
N SER A 148 -4.44 8.12 -14.97
CA SER A 148 -4.25 9.39 -15.69
C SER A 148 -2.77 9.76 -15.78
N ASP A 149 -2.05 9.65 -14.68
CA ASP A 149 -0.60 9.91 -14.62
C ASP A 149 0.16 8.95 -15.54
N PHE A 150 -0.21 7.66 -15.56
CA PHE A 150 0.41 6.69 -16.46
C PHE A 150 0.19 7.05 -17.93
N ASN A 151 -1.03 7.40 -18.33
CA ASN A 151 -1.33 7.80 -19.71
C ASN A 151 -0.57 9.08 -20.12
N ILE A 152 -0.43 10.04 -19.20
CA ILE A 152 0.40 11.24 -19.41
C ILE A 152 1.88 10.86 -19.60
N GLN A 153 2.41 9.95 -18.78
CA GLN A 153 3.82 9.53 -18.91
C GLN A 153 4.12 8.90 -20.28
N GLN A 154 3.18 8.17 -20.87
CA GLN A 154 3.35 7.63 -22.22
C GLN A 154 3.51 8.74 -23.27
N GLN A 155 2.73 9.81 -23.18
CA GLN A 155 2.84 10.96 -24.07
C GLN A 155 4.15 11.73 -23.86
N LEU A 156 4.57 11.87 -22.59
CA LEU A 156 5.82 12.54 -22.25
C LEU A 156 7.05 11.81 -22.78
N ILE A 157 7.05 10.46 -22.77
CA ILE A 157 8.15 9.70 -23.40
C ILE A 157 8.23 9.99 -24.91
N ALA A 158 7.11 9.92 -25.61
CA ALA A 158 7.09 10.15 -27.05
C ALA A 158 7.63 11.56 -27.38
N SER A 159 7.19 12.59 -26.66
CA SER A 159 7.67 13.97 -26.85
C SER A 159 9.15 14.13 -26.48
N ALA A 160 9.62 13.46 -25.44
CA ALA A 160 11.03 13.53 -25.02
C ALA A 160 11.96 12.80 -26.00
N GLU A 161 11.51 11.72 -26.62
CA GLU A 161 12.23 11.00 -27.68
C GLU A 161 12.37 11.87 -28.93
N GLU A 162 11.26 12.45 -29.40
CA GLU A 162 11.29 13.35 -30.55
C GLU A 162 12.21 14.56 -30.31
N ALA A 163 12.14 15.16 -29.12
CA ALA A 163 13.05 16.25 -28.73
C ALA A 163 14.52 15.82 -28.71
N LEU A 164 14.81 14.58 -28.28
CA LEU A 164 16.16 14.01 -28.33
C LEU A 164 16.65 13.85 -29.76
N ASP A 165 15.83 13.26 -30.65
CA ASP A 165 16.19 13.05 -32.05
C ASP A 165 16.46 14.37 -32.77
N LEU A 166 15.60 15.38 -32.57
CA LEU A 166 15.79 16.71 -33.12
C LEU A 166 17.09 17.38 -32.59
N SER A 167 17.39 17.19 -31.32
CA SER A 167 18.59 17.76 -30.69
C SER A 167 19.89 17.11 -31.22
N ILE A 168 19.85 15.81 -31.49
CA ILE A 168 20.96 15.05 -32.12
C ILE A 168 21.19 15.55 -33.54
N LEU A 169 20.12 15.73 -34.32
CA LEU A 169 20.21 16.25 -35.67
C LEU A 169 20.81 17.67 -35.66
N ALA A 170 20.29 18.55 -34.83
CA ALA A 170 20.76 19.92 -34.69
C ALA A 170 22.24 20.01 -34.28
N TYR A 171 22.67 19.12 -33.38
CA TYR A 171 24.10 19.05 -33.00
C TYR A 171 24.95 18.60 -34.16
N ASN A 172 24.57 17.57 -34.89
CA ASN A 172 25.32 17.04 -36.02
C ASN A 172 25.44 18.07 -37.14
N GLU A 173 24.40 18.80 -37.45
CA GLU A 173 24.44 19.89 -38.42
C GLU A 173 25.32 21.03 -37.96
N THR A 174 25.22 21.45 -36.70
CA THR A 174 26.07 22.52 -36.14
C THR A 174 27.53 22.11 -36.15
N LYS A 175 27.84 20.84 -35.84
CA LYS A 175 29.18 20.27 -35.90
C LYS A 175 29.75 20.33 -37.34
N GLN A 176 28.95 19.97 -38.36
CA GLN A 176 29.35 20.06 -39.75
C GLN A 176 29.65 21.52 -40.18
N ARG A 177 28.76 22.43 -39.78
CA ARG A 177 28.97 23.88 -40.05
C ARG A 177 30.21 24.43 -39.35
N PHE A 178 30.53 23.97 -38.15
CA PHE A 178 31.75 24.34 -37.43
C PHE A 178 33.01 23.85 -38.16
N ILE A 179 33.02 22.60 -38.67
CA ILE A 179 34.17 22.01 -39.40
C ILE A 179 34.48 22.83 -40.66
N ILE A 180 33.47 23.35 -41.34
CA ILE A 180 33.65 24.17 -42.56
C ILE A 180 33.76 25.69 -42.27
N GLY A 181 33.94 26.07 -40.99
CA GLY A 181 34.15 27.45 -40.56
C GLY A 181 32.90 28.35 -40.61
N LYS A 182 31.67 27.77 -40.76
CA LYS A 182 30.39 28.48 -40.83
C LYS A 182 29.63 28.58 -39.50
N ALA A 183 30.17 28.02 -38.43
CA ALA A 183 29.67 28.15 -37.07
C ALA A 183 30.83 28.37 -36.10
N ASP A 184 30.57 29.08 -35.00
CA ASP A 184 31.56 29.33 -33.95
C ASP A 184 31.50 28.24 -32.84
N ILE A 185 32.49 28.26 -31.95
CA ILE A 185 32.61 27.31 -30.85
C ILE A 185 31.46 27.45 -29.84
N ASN A 186 30.92 28.65 -29.66
CA ASN A 186 29.80 28.87 -28.74
C ASN A 186 28.53 28.20 -29.26
N SER A 187 28.27 28.32 -30.56
CA SER A 187 27.15 27.62 -31.24
C SER A 187 27.25 26.12 -31.11
N LEU A 188 28.45 25.55 -31.29
CA LEU A 188 28.70 24.11 -31.12
C LEU A 188 28.49 23.67 -29.68
N THR A 189 29.01 24.40 -28.71
CA THR A 189 28.86 24.13 -27.29
C THR A 189 27.40 24.21 -26.86
N LEU A 190 26.67 25.22 -27.34
CA LEU A 190 25.23 25.36 -27.05
C LEU A 190 24.42 24.18 -27.60
N SER A 191 24.69 23.74 -28.83
CA SER A 191 23.98 22.62 -29.42
C SER A 191 24.31 21.29 -28.71
N LEU A 192 25.57 21.09 -28.26
CA LEU A 192 25.96 19.96 -27.43
C LEU A 192 25.20 19.94 -26.06
N ASN A 193 25.17 21.11 -25.40
CA ASN A 193 24.45 21.21 -24.12
C ASN A 193 22.95 20.92 -24.26
N ARG A 194 22.32 21.37 -25.36
CA ARG A 194 20.91 21.08 -25.68
C ARG A 194 20.70 19.59 -25.91
N GLN A 195 21.58 18.95 -26.65
CA GLN A 195 21.50 17.48 -26.87
C GLN A 195 21.64 16.72 -25.55
N GLN A 196 22.61 17.07 -24.71
CA GLN A 196 22.79 16.44 -23.40
C GLN A 196 21.57 16.66 -22.48
N GLN A 197 20.95 17.84 -22.54
CA GLN A 197 19.75 18.11 -21.76
C GLN A 197 18.55 17.28 -22.26
N ALA A 198 18.36 17.19 -23.57
CA ALA A 198 17.31 16.37 -24.17
C ALA A 198 17.50 14.89 -23.80
N GLN A 199 18.73 14.39 -23.83
CA GLN A 199 19.05 13.02 -23.40
C GLN A 199 18.71 12.76 -21.92
N ARG A 200 19.06 13.70 -21.03
CA ARG A 200 18.66 13.59 -19.62
C ARG A 200 17.15 13.59 -19.44
N ASN A 201 16.43 14.44 -20.17
CA ASN A 201 14.98 14.51 -20.12
C ASN A 201 14.33 13.22 -20.60
N PHE A 202 14.82 12.61 -21.67
CA PHE A 202 14.35 11.32 -22.17
C PHE A 202 14.56 10.20 -21.13
N ILE A 203 15.76 10.11 -20.53
CA ILE A 203 16.05 9.12 -19.49
C ILE A 203 15.12 9.31 -18.29
N SER A 204 14.86 10.55 -17.89
CA SER A 204 13.95 10.86 -16.78
C SER A 204 12.49 10.48 -17.11
N ALA A 205 12.04 10.75 -18.34
CA ALA A 205 10.71 10.35 -18.79
C ALA A 205 10.56 8.82 -18.80
N LEU A 206 11.57 8.11 -19.29
CA LEU A 206 11.61 6.63 -19.29
C LEU A 206 11.57 6.06 -17.87
N GLN A 207 12.35 6.64 -16.95
CA GLN A 207 12.33 6.25 -15.53
C GLN A 207 10.95 6.46 -14.91
N ASN A 208 10.34 7.63 -15.10
CA ASN A 208 9.03 7.95 -14.57
C ASN A 208 7.94 7.04 -15.13
N TYR A 209 8.01 6.70 -16.42
CA TYR A 209 7.10 5.72 -17.01
C TYR A 209 7.17 4.39 -16.28
N TRP A 210 8.36 3.79 -16.14
CA TRP A 210 8.52 2.50 -15.50
C TRP A 210 8.11 2.52 -14.02
N LEU A 211 8.37 3.62 -13.30
CA LEU A 211 7.89 3.78 -11.93
C LEU A 211 6.36 3.80 -11.86
N ASN A 212 5.70 4.48 -12.78
CA ASN A 212 4.23 4.50 -12.82
C ASN A 212 3.65 3.17 -13.32
N TYR A 213 4.30 2.49 -14.27
CA TYR A 213 3.91 1.16 -14.75
C TYR A 213 3.86 0.13 -13.61
N TYR A 214 4.85 0.12 -12.73
CA TYR A 214 4.87 -0.79 -11.57
C TYR A 214 4.00 -0.31 -10.40
N LYS A 215 3.47 0.89 -10.45
CA LYS A 215 2.55 1.42 -9.44
C LYS A 215 1.09 1.04 -9.73
N ILE A 216 0.74 0.90 -11.01
CA ILE A 216 -0.58 0.42 -11.46
C ILE A 216 -0.79 -1.05 -11.10
#